data_f12ea84d8e7b828cd9779a27611013f5
#
_entry.id   f12ea84d8e7b828cd9779a27611013f5
#
_cell.length_a   1.000
_cell.length_b   1.000
_cell.length_c   1.000
_cell.angle_alpha   90.00
_cell.angle_beta   90.00
_cell.angle_gamma   90.00
#
_symmetry.space_group_name_H-M   'P 1'
#
loop_
_entity.id
_entity.type
_entity.pdbx_description
1 polymer ?
#
loop_
_entity_poly.entity_id
_entity_poly.type
_entity_poly.pdbx_seq_one_letter_code
_entity_poly.pdbx_strand_id
1 'polypeptide(L)'
;MTETTTAPTHKMTTKDYVYQVSAGVSNAILVCLGIGLLLQSFATMLHWSALYQVGTIAQVLLGPAFGVAIATMLHSNTLVTFSAMISSTVGANAVFFSQSSTNGVTATGHTLAQAAQSSIFTTGQPISAVAAGLVAVLVGNYLTGKTPLDMMLVPLAATFVGAVTGLGLAAVTTPALVWLSQFIAASMKVNPLLGSMAVSLAWALFLMTPASSAALAVAVMLDPVSSGAALIGTTAQFVGFTVMSYRQNNLGANIAQGIITPKVQFPNLLVNPRLAIPPMVAAVVCAPIATIVFNFSTTYKLAGLGLNSLIAPLTLASTNLGRFGVFMLVGVVLPAVISLVLYRVLLAANWVESQQLQLEIV
;
A
#
# COMPACT_ATOMS: atom_id res chain seq x y z
N MET A 1 9.14 -19.21 44.24
CA MET A 1 10.30 -19.23 43.30
C MET A 1 9.74 -19.66 41.96
N THR A 2 9.39 -18.70 41.13
CA THR A 2 8.93 -18.92 39.74
C THR A 2 10.12 -18.72 38.84
N GLU A 3 10.62 -19.81 38.25
CA GLU A 3 11.64 -19.79 37.22
C GLU A 3 11.13 -18.99 36.00
N THR A 4 11.66 -17.81 35.80
CA THR A 4 11.56 -17.07 34.55
C THR A 4 12.44 -17.76 33.54
N THR A 5 11.86 -18.58 32.70
CA THR A 5 12.50 -19.14 31.50
C THR A 5 12.79 -17.98 30.56
N THR A 6 13.99 -17.44 30.59
CA THR A 6 14.50 -16.50 29.60
C THR A 6 14.68 -17.26 28.27
N ALA A 7 13.76 -17.03 27.35
CA ALA A 7 13.95 -17.47 25.96
C ALA A 7 15.26 -16.87 25.42
N PRO A 8 16.07 -17.62 24.65
CA PRO A 8 17.32 -17.14 24.09
C PRO A 8 17.01 -15.95 23.17
N THR A 9 17.54 -14.78 23.50
CA THR A 9 17.49 -13.58 22.65
C THR A 9 18.35 -13.84 21.40
N HIS A 10 17.74 -14.43 20.38
CA HIS A 10 18.37 -14.53 19.07
C HIS A 10 18.53 -13.10 18.56
N LYS A 11 19.76 -12.61 18.39
CA LYS A 11 20.00 -11.31 17.77
C LYS A 11 19.40 -11.34 16.36
N MET A 12 18.39 -10.48 16.11
CA MET A 12 17.77 -10.36 14.79
C MET A 12 18.83 -10.07 13.75
N THR A 13 18.83 -10.83 12.66
CA THR A 13 19.66 -10.55 11.50
C THR A 13 19.12 -9.32 10.75
N THR A 14 19.92 -8.73 9.87
CA THR A 14 19.44 -7.61 9.00
C THR A 14 18.24 -8.04 8.17
N LYS A 15 18.19 -9.30 7.72
CA LYS A 15 17.05 -9.84 6.96
C LYS A 15 15.78 -9.90 7.81
N ASP A 16 15.89 -10.38 9.05
CA ASP A 16 14.76 -10.44 9.98
C ASP A 16 14.23 -9.04 10.26
N TYR A 17 15.13 -8.07 10.43
CA TYR A 17 14.77 -6.68 10.67
C TYR A 17 13.98 -6.08 9.49
N VAL A 18 14.46 -6.26 8.27
CA VAL A 18 13.79 -5.80 7.04
C VAL A 18 12.43 -6.49 6.89
N TYR A 19 12.37 -7.81 7.15
CA TYR A 19 11.12 -8.56 7.08
C TYR A 19 10.09 -8.03 8.08
N GLN A 20 10.45 -7.87 9.35
CA GLN A 20 9.57 -7.37 10.41
C GLN A 20 9.03 -5.97 10.10
N VAL A 21 9.90 -5.05 9.71
CA VAL A 21 9.49 -3.68 9.33
C VAL A 21 8.50 -3.73 8.16
N SER A 22 8.80 -4.51 7.12
CA SER A 22 7.94 -4.59 5.94
C SER A 22 6.62 -5.31 6.23
N ALA A 23 6.60 -6.29 7.13
CA ALA A 23 5.38 -6.92 7.62
C ALA A 23 4.50 -5.92 8.36
N GLY A 24 5.07 -5.11 9.27
CA GLY A 24 4.35 -4.02 9.94
C GLY A 24 3.74 -3.02 8.95
N VAL A 25 4.52 -2.59 7.95
CA VAL A 25 4.04 -1.69 6.88
C VAL A 25 2.87 -2.32 6.11
N SER A 26 2.98 -3.60 5.76
CA SER A 26 1.94 -4.33 5.02
C SER A 26 0.65 -4.47 5.82
N ASN A 27 0.76 -4.77 7.12
CA ASN A 27 -0.39 -4.88 8.03
C ASN A 27 -1.10 -3.53 8.21
N ALA A 28 -0.35 -2.44 8.36
CA ALA A 28 -0.92 -1.09 8.41
C ALA A 28 -1.71 -0.76 7.13
N ILE A 29 -1.15 -1.08 5.95
CA ILE A 29 -1.83 -0.88 4.66
C ILE A 29 -3.08 -1.74 4.56
N LEU A 30 -3.00 -3.02 4.94
CA LEU A 30 -4.13 -3.94 4.90
C LEU A 30 -5.31 -3.38 5.72
N VAL A 31 -5.05 -3.00 6.96
CA VAL A 31 -6.11 -2.58 7.90
C VAL A 31 -6.60 -1.16 7.56
N CYS A 32 -5.71 -0.19 7.43
CA CYS A 32 -6.12 1.20 7.26
C CYS A 32 -6.63 1.47 5.83
N LEU A 33 -5.85 1.12 4.81
CA LEU A 33 -6.22 1.41 3.44
C LEU A 33 -7.17 0.35 2.87
N GLY A 34 -6.81 -0.92 2.98
CA GLY A 34 -7.57 -2.02 2.37
C GLY A 34 -8.95 -2.17 2.97
N ILE A 35 -9.06 -2.37 4.29
CA ILE A 35 -10.35 -2.49 4.97
C ILE A 35 -11.11 -1.16 4.94
N GLY A 36 -10.42 -0.02 5.04
CA GLY A 36 -11.05 1.30 4.89
C GLY A 36 -11.79 1.46 3.56
N LEU A 37 -11.17 1.09 2.44
CA LEU A 37 -11.78 1.08 1.11
C LEU A 37 -12.92 0.04 1.00
N LEU A 38 -12.77 -1.12 1.62
CA LEU A 38 -13.82 -2.13 1.63
C LEU A 38 -15.07 -1.63 2.36
N LEU A 39 -14.91 -0.96 3.50
CA LEU A 39 -16.02 -0.34 4.24
C LEU A 39 -16.71 0.74 3.39
N GLN A 40 -15.95 1.56 2.65
CA GLN A 40 -16.54 2.54 1.73
C GLN A 40 -17.31 1.88 0.58
N SER A 41 -16.81 0.76 0.04
CA SER A 41 -17.52 0.00 -0.99
C SER A 41 -18.87 -0.52 -0.47
N PHE A 42 -18.89 -1.15 0.71
CA PHE A 42 -20.13 -1.60 1.35
C PHE A 42 -21.06 -0.44 1.68
N ALA A 43 -20.52 0.68 2.20
CA ALA A 43 -21.28 1.87 2.51
C ALA A 43 -22.00 2.44 1.27
N THR A 44 -21.32 2.44 0.13
CA THR A 44 -21.89 2.89 -1.15
C THR A 44 -23.03 1.96 -1.59
N MET A 45 -22.85 0.63 -1.47
CA MET A 45 -23.89 -0.35 -1.81
C MET A 45 -25.10 -0.27 -0.89
N LEU A 46 -24.87 -0.01 0.41
CA LEU A 46 -25.92 0.08 1.44
C LEU A 46 -26.51 1.48 1.57
N HIS A 47 -25.98 2.47 0.84
CA HIS A 47 -26.33 3.90 0.97
C HIS A 47 -26.20 4.41 2.42
N TRP A 48 -25.18 3.94 3.16
CA TRP A 48 -24.95 4.25 4.56
C TRP A 48 -23.77 5.21 4.75
N SER A 49 -24.05 6.50 4.83
CA SER A 49 -23.03 7.57 4.91
C SER A 49 -22.10 7.46 6.14
N ALA A 50 -22.62 7.06 7.29
CA ALA A 50 -21.80 6.89 8.50
C ALA A 50 -20.72 5.79 8.32
N LEU A 51 -21.08 4.67 7.69
CA LEU A 51 -20.12 3.60 7.37
C LEU A 51 -19.05 4.07 6.38
N TYR A 52 -19.43 4.92 5.40
CA TYR A 52 -18.48 5.55 4.49
C TYR A 52 -17.45 6.39 5.24
N GLN A 53 -17.90 7.18 6.23
CA GLN A 53 -17.02 7.99 7.06
C GLN A 53 -16.08 7.15 7.93
N VAL A 54 -16.54 6.00 8.46
CA VAL A 54 -15.66 5.04 9.16
C VAL A 54 -14.52 4.57 8.24
N GLY A 55 -14.83 4.22 6.99
CA GLY A 55 -13.82 3.86 6.00
C GLY A 55 -12.85 5.00 5.70
N THR A 56 -13.34 6.25 5.65
CA THR A 56 -12.50 7.45 5.47
C THR A 56 -11.56 7.66 6.65
N ILE A 57 -12.06 7.52 7.89
CA ILE A 57 -11.25 7.62 9.12
C ILE A 57 -10.14 6.57 9.10
N ALA A 58 -10.46 5.32 8.76
CA ALA A 58 -9.45 4.27 8.65
C ALA A 58 -8.32 4.66 7.69
N GLN A 59 -8.65 5.20 6.52
CA GLN A 59 -7.66 5.58 5.50
C GLN A 59 -6.77 6.76 5.92
N VAL A 60 -7.32 7.78 6.55
CA VAL A 60 -6.52 8.93 7.00
C VAL A 60 -5.59 8.61 8.16
N LEU A 61 -5.85 7.52 8.89
CA LEU A 61 -4.98 7.02 9.95
C LEU A 61 -3.81 6.16 9.43
N LEU A 62 -3.63 6.00 8.12
CA LEU A 62 -2.53 5.22 7.56
C LEU A 62 -1.15 5.76 7.97
N GLY A 63 -0.96 7.09 7.95
CA GLY A 63 0.30 7.71 8.39
C GLY A 63 0.71 7.30 9.81
N PRO A 64 -0.11 7.58 10.84
CA PRO A 64 0.16 7.14 12.21
C PRO A 64 0.29 5.61 12.37
N ALA A 65 -0.49 4.83 11.62
CA ALA A 65 -0.45 3.37 11.68
C ALA A 65 0.90 2.78 11.27
N PHE A 66 1.62 3.37 10.33
CA PHE A 66 2.97 2.94 9.97
C PHE A 66 3.94 3.00 11.16
N GLY A 67 3.95 4.12 11.88
CA GLY A 67 4.83 4.28 13.03
C GLY A 67 4.52 3.27 14.14
N VAL A 68 3.25 3.09 14.45
CA VAL A 68 2.79 2.11 15.45
C VAL A 68 3.16 0.69 15.02
N ALA A 69 2.86 0.31 13.77
CA ALA A 69 3.13 -1.04 13.28
C ALA A 69 4.63 -1.37 13.28
N ILE A 70 5.48 -0.46 12.79
CA ILE A 70 6.94 -0.65 12.80
C ILE A 70 7.45 -0.82 14.24
N ALA A 71 7.02 0.06 15.15
CA ALA A 71 7.44 0.00 16.55
C ALA A 71 7.01 -1.29 17.24
N THR A 72 5.78 -1.74 16.99
CA THR A 72 5.24 -3.00 17.52
C THR A 72 6.01 -4.21 17.00
N MET A 73 6.26 -4.27 15.70
CA MET A 73 7.01 -5.39 15.09
C MET A 73 8.46 -5.44 15.58
N LEU A 74 9.04 -4.31 15.95
CA LEU A 74 10.38 -4.22 16.52
C LEU A 74 10.39 -4.27 18.05
N HIS A 75 9.28 -4.65 18.68
CA HIS A 75 9.13 -4.81 20.14
C HIS A 75 9.55 -3.57 20.94
N SER A 76 9.26 -2.38 20.44
CA SER A 76 9.59 -1.12 21.08
C SER A 76 8.69 -0.85 22.28
N ASN A 77 9.17 -0.05 23.23
CA ASN A 77 8.34 0.38 24.35
C ASN A 77 7.30 1.44 23.92
N THR A 78 6.36 1.73 24.80
CA THR A 78 5.23 2.65 24.53
C THR A 78 5.68 4.06 24.15
N LEU A 79 6.74 4.60 24.78
CA LEU A 79 7.25 5.93 24.47
C LEU A 79 7.77 6.01 23.02
N VAL A 80 8.51 5.01 22.60
CA VAL A 80 9.04 4.89 21.23
C VAL A 80 7.88 4.69 20.24
N THR A 81 6.88 3.89 20.59
CA THR A 81 5.71 3.63 19.74
C THR A 81 4.94 4.92 19.44
N PHE A 82 4.64 5.72 20.45
CA PHE A 82 3.96 7.00 20.23
C PHE A 82 4.84 8.02 19.51
N SER A 83 6.14 8.04 19.78
CA SER A 83 7.07 8.89 19.04
C SER A 83 7.13 8.54 17.56
N ALA A 84 7.14 7.25 17.23
CA ALA A 84 7.11 6.76 15.86
C ALA A 84 5.76 7.09 15.17
N MET A 85 4.64 6.97 15.89
CA MET A 85 3.32 7.37 15.42
C MET A 85 3.29 8.84 15.00
N ILE A 86 3.80 9.74 15.85
CA ILE A 86 3.86 11.18 15.56
C ILE A 86 4.79 11.43 14.36
N SER A 87 5.98 10.85 14.37
CA SER A 87 6.99 11.02 13.32
C SER A 87 6.48 10.54 11.96
N SER A 88 5.83 9.38 11.89
CA SER A 88 5.21 8.87 10.66
C SER A 88 4.09 9.77 10.16
N THR A 89 3.27 10.33 11.06
CA THR A 89 2.20 11.27 10.69
C THR A 89 2.76 12.55 10.07
N VAL A 90 3.81 13.11 10.68
CA VAL A 90 4.52 14.28 10.14
C VAL A 90 5.21 13.93 8.83
N GLY A 91 5.93 12.82 8.77
CA GLY A 91 6.64 12.34 7.59
C GLY A 91 5.70 12.01 6.42
N ALA A 92 4.48 11.57 6.70
CA ALA A 92 3.45 11.37 5.68
C ALA A 92 3.04 12.67 4.99
N ASN A 93 3.35 13.84 5.57
CA ASN A 93 2.81 15.14 5.16
C ASN A 93 1.26 15.08 5.04
N ALA A 94 0.65 14.40 6.02
CA ALA A 94 -0.76 14.01 5.98
C ALA A 94 -1.69 15.04 6.62
N VAL A 95 -1.15 15.99 7.35
CA VAL A 95 -1.90 17.00 8.09
C VAL A 95 -1.76 18.37 7.43
N PHE A 96 -2.87 18.90 6.96
CA PHE A 96 -2.97 20.25 6.42
C PHE A 96 -3.64 21.14 7.45
N PHE A 97 -3.32 22.43 7.42
CA PHE A 97 -3.96 23.43 8.27
C PHE A 97 -4.87 24.32 7.43
N SER A 98 -6.15 24.44 7.82
CA SER A 98 -7.14 25.24 7.10
C SER A 98 -6.75 26.73 7.11
N GLN A 99 -6.93 27.42 5.99
CA GLN A 99 -6.62 28.85 5.90
C GLN A 99 -7.80 29.73 6.33
N SER A 100 -9.00 29.18 6.35
CA SER A 100 -10.24 29.85 6.75
C SER A 100 -11.04 28.97 7.71
N SER A 101 -11.99 29.58 8.43
CA SER A 101 -12.96 28.82 9.21
C SER A 101 -13.85 27.96 8.32
N THR A 102 -14.11 26.72 8.75
CA THR A 102 -14.98 25.75 8.06
C THR A 102 -15.92 25.08 9.05
N ASN A 103 -17.04 24.56 8.58
CA ASN A 103 -17.92 23.72 9.41
C ASN A 103 -17.59 22.26 9.19
N GLY A 104 -17.27 21.55 10.27
CA GLY A 104 -17.09 20.11 10.27
C GLY A 104 -18.33 19.40 10.77
N VAL A 105 -18.59 18.18 10.23
CA VAL A 105 -19.69 17.32 10.66
C VAL A 105 -19.11 15.93 10.96
N THR A 106 -19.44 15.38 12.13
CA THR A 106 -19.02 14.02 12.50
C THR A 106 -19.88 12.95 11.82
N ALA A 107 -19.43 11.68 11.88
CA ALA A 107 -20.17 10.53 11.38
C ALA A 107 -21.58 10.37 12.03
N THR A 108 -21.77 10.91 13.22
CA THR A 108 -23.05 10.93 13.95
C THR A 108 -23.89 12.19 13.69
N GLY A 109 -23.45 13.07 12.76
CA GLY A 109 -24.16 14.29 12.40
C GLY A 109 -23.90 15.47 13.35
N HIS A 110 -22.97 15.34 14.30
CA HIS A 110 -22.61 16.44 15.19
C HIS A 110 -21.80 17.49 14.43
N THR A 111 -22.27 18.74 14.44
CA THR A 111 -21.61 19.86 13.76
C THR A 111 -20.73 20.65 14.71
N LEU A 112 -19.54 21.05 14.25
CA LEU A 112 -18.62 21.91 14.98
C LEU A 112 -18.00 22.92 14.02
N ALA A 113 -18.10 24.20 14.38
CA ALA A 113 -17.37 25.24 13.66
C ALA A 113 -15.87 25.11 13.95
N GLN A 114 -15.08 24.95 12.89
CA GLN A 114 -13.63 24.84 12.94
C GLN A 114 -13.03 26.22 12.64
N ALA A 115 -12.18 26.72 13.54
CA ALA A 115 -11.45 27.96 13.33
C ALA A 115 -10.43 27.81 12.18
N ALA A 116 -9.93 28.94 11.68
CA ALA A 116 -8.73 28.94 10.85
C ALA A 116 -7.58 28.24 11.60
N GLN A 117 -6.69 27.56 10.89
CA GLN A 117 -5.61 26.70 11.40
C GLN A 117 -6.08 25.36 12.00
N SER A 118 -7.34 24.97 11.81
CA SER A 118 -7.78 23.62 12.16
C SER A 118 -7.11 22.57 11.26
N SER A 119 -6.75 21.42 11.86
CA SER A 119 -6.06 20.37 11.14
C SER A 119 -7.03 19.55 10.29
N ILE A 120 -6.62 19.29 9.05
CA ILE A 120 -7.32 18.43 8.08
C ILE A 120 -6.41 17.23 7.81
N PHE A 121 -6.89 16.04 8.15
CA PHE A 121 -6.15 14.80 7.94
C PHE A 121 -6.41 14.25 6.54
N THR A 122 -5.34 13.77 5.90
CA THR A 122 -5.37 13.03 4.64
C THR A 122 -4.56 11.74 4.78
N THR A 123 -4.61 10.87 3.78
CA THR A 123 -3.80 9.63 3.77
C THR A 123 -2.29 9.92 3.73
N GLY A 124 -1.89 11.04 3.13
CA GLY A 124 -0.49 11.46 3.02
C GLY A 124 0.37 10.59 2.11
N GLN A 125 1.69 10.74 2.24
CA GLN A 125 2.70 10.05 1.42
C GLN A 125 3.32 8.88 2.21
N PRO A 126 3.08 7.62 1.82
CA PRO A 126 3.48 6.46 2.61
C PRO A 126 4.99 6.23 2.73
N ILE A 127 5.79 6.54 1.70
CA ILE A 127 7.24 6.23 1.70
C ILE A 127 7.97 7.02 2.78
N SER A 128 7.75 8.33 2.82
CA SER A 128 8.35 9.19 3.84
C SER A 128 7.78 8.94 5.24
N ALA A 129 6.50 8.53 5.34
CA ALA A 129 5.90 8.10 6.60
C ALA A 129 6.62 6.87 7.20
N VAL A 130 6.84 5.83 6.38
CA VAL A 130 7.57 4.61 6.79
C VAL A 130 8.98 4.94 7.22
N ALA A 131 9.70 5.75 6.43
CA ALA A 131 11.07 6.15 6.76
C ALA A 131 11.14 6.97 8.06
N ALA A 132 10.23 7.92 8.26
CA ALA A 132 10.15 8.71 9.47
C ALA A 132 9.88 7.87 10.72
N GLY A 133 8.92 6.95 10.62
CA GLY A 133 8.59 6.01 11.69
C GLY A 133 9.76 5.08 12.03
N LEU A 134 10.42 4.53 11.01
CA LEU A 134 11.58 3.67 11.22
C LEU A 134 12.73 4.42 11.91
N VAL A 135 13.05 5.62 11.45
CA VAL A 135 14.11 6.46 12.08
C VAL A 135 13.75 6.77 13.53
N ALA A 136 12.50 7.15 13.82
CA ALA A 136 12.04 7.38 15.19
C ALA A 136 12.20 6.13 16.07
N VAL A 137 11.83 4.95 15.56
CA VAL A 137 12.01 3.67 16.29
C VAL A 137 13.48 3.39 16.56
N LEU A 138 14.36 3.55 15.56
CA LEU A 138 15.79 3.31 15.72
C LEU A 138 16.41 4.24 16.77
N VAL A 139 16.11 5.53 16.70
CA VAL A 139 16.60 6.52 17.65
C VAL A 139 16.06 6.26 19.06
N GLY A 140 14.74 6.00 19.16
CA GLY A 140 14.10 5.75 20.44
C GLY A 140 14.62 4.48 21.12
N ASN A 141 14.71 3.37 20.39
CA ASN A 141 15.26 2.11 20.91
C ASN A 141 16.73 2.24 21.28
N TYR A 142 17.52 3.03 20.51
CA TYR A 142 18.91 3.28 20.83
C TYR A 142 19.08 4.06 22.14
N LEU A 143 18.21 5.03 22.43
CA LEU A 143 18.30 5.88 23.60
C LEU A 143 17.73 5.23 24.87
N THR A 144 16.74 4.34 24.71
CA THR A 144 16.05 3.70 25.84
C THR A 144 17.04 2.98 26.78
N GLY A 145 16.94 3.26 28.07
CA GLY A 145 17.75 2.66 29.13
C GLY A 145 19.15 3.25 29.29
N LYS A 146 19.50 4.34 28.57
CA LYS A 146 20.83 4.94 28.62
C LYS A 146 20.96 6.13 29.54
N THR A 147 19.85 6.75 29.89
CA THR A 147 19.86 7.97 30.71
C THR A 147 18.76 7.94 31.77
N PRO A 148 18.96 8.63 32.91
CA PRO A 148 17.90 8.77 33.91
C PRO A 148 16.74 9.67 33.43
N LEU A 149 16.87 10.32 32.27
CA LEU A 149 15.88 11.21 31.66
C LEU A 149 15.09 10.54 30.53
N ASP A 150 15.06 9.21 30.46
CA ASP A 150 14.45 8.46 29.37
C ASP A 150 13.00 8.86 29.08
N MET A 151 12.19 9.11 30.12
CA MET A 151 10.79 9.52 29.96
C MET A 151 10.61 10.82 29.15
N MET A 152 11.62 11.67 29.11
CA MET A 152 11.59 12.95 28.39
C MET A 152 12.49 12.90 27.13
N LEU A 153 13.70 12.38 27.28
CA LEU A 153 14.71 12.41 26.22
C LEU A 153 14.36 11.47 25.07
N VAL A 154 13.87 10.26 25.36
CA VAL A 154 13.50 9.27 24.33
C VAL A 154 12.39 9.81 23.42
N PRO A 155 11.22 10.25 23.93
CA PRO A 155 10.16 10.73 23.04
C PRO A 155 10.56 12.04 22.33
N LEU A 156 11.27 12.95 22.99
CA LEU A 156 11.73 14.19 22.36
C LEU A 156 12.67 13.92 21.19
N ALA A 157 13.73 13.14 21.40
CA ALA A 157 14.72 12.86 20.37
C ALA A 157 14.15 12.01 19.24
N ALA A 158 13.40 10.93 19.56
CA ALA A 158 12.79 10.06 18.55
C ALA A 158 11.79 10.82 17.68
N THR A 159 10.92 11.63 18.29
CA THR A 159 9.95 12.43 17.55
C THR A 159 10.64 13.48 16.69
N PHE A 160 11.58 14.24 17.26
CA PHE A 160 12.27 15.31 16.54
C PHE A 160 13.05 14.78 15.33
N VAL A 161 13.92 13.80 15.55
CA VAL A 161 14.77 13.25 14.48
C VAL A 161 13.91 12.56 13.42
N GLY A 162 12.91 11.75 13.83
CA GLY A 162 12.00 11.09 12.91
C GLY A 162 11.18 12.07 12.08
N ALA A 163 10.59 13.09 12.72
CA ALA A 163 9.79 14.10 12.03
C ALA A 163 10.61 14.93 11.04
N VAL A 164 11.79 15.43 11.45
CA VAL A 164 12.67 16.22 10.56
C VAL A 164 13.11 15.38 9.36
N THR A 165 13.53 14.14 9.59
CA THR A 165 13.88 13.20 8.49
C THR A 165 12.69 12.98 7.56
N GLY A 166 11.49 12.77 8.11
CA GLY A 166 10.27 12.56 7.35
C GLY A 166 9.91 13.76 6.48
N LEU A 167 9.96 14.98 7.01
CA LEU A 167 9.69 16.21 6.26
C LEU A 167 10.69 16.39 5.10
N GLY A 168 11.98 16.18 5.35
CA GLY A 168 13.01 16.26 4.32
C GLY A 168 12.78 15.24 3.20
N LEU A 169 12.44 14.01 3.55
CA LEU A 169 12.14 12.96 2.58
C LEU A 169 10.84 13.26 1.81
N ALA A 170 9.79 13.73 2.47
CA ALA A 170 8.52 14.06 1.80
C ALA A 170 8.69 15.16 0.75
N ALA A 171 9.53 16.15 1.03
CA ALA A 171 9.82 17.24 0.11
C ALA A 171 10.48 16.77 -1.20
N VAL A 172 11.18 15.63 -1.19
CA VAL A 172 11.85 15.07 -2.36
C VAL A 172 11.06 13.94 -2.99
N THR A 173 10.56 13.00 -2.19
CA THR A 173 9.91 11.78 -2.70
C THR A 173 8.59 12.06 -3.42
N THR A 174 7.78 13.00 -2.92
CA THR A 174 6.48 13.30 -3.52
C THR A 174 6.63 13.89 -4.93
N PRO A 175 7.40 14.97 -5.16
CA PRO A 175 7.62 15.49 -6.50
C PRO A 175 8.30 14.48 -7.45
N ALA A 176 9.28 13.71 -6.94
CA ALA A 176 9.98 12.72 -7.73
C ALA A 176 9.06 11.61 -8.25
N LEU A 177 8.16 11.10 -7.40
CA LEU A 177 7.16 10.09 -7.79
C LEU A 177 6.15 10.64 -8.80
N VAL A 178 5.68 11.86 -8.61
CA VAL A 178 4.77 12.52 -9.56
C VAL A 178 5.45 12.72 -10.91
N TRP A 179 6.68 13.25 -10.93
CA TRP A 179 7.45 13.43 -12.15
C TRP A 179 7.70 12.11 -12.88
N LEU A 180 8.13 11.06 -12.16
CA LEU A 180 8.34 9.73 -12.73
C LEU A 180 7.05 9.16 -13.34
N SER A 181 5.93 9.30 -12.63
CA SER A 181 4.63 8.82 -13.12
C SER A 181 4.18 9.54 -14.38
N GLN A 182 4.39 10.87 -14.45
CA GLN A 182 4.08 11.66 -15.66
C GLN A 182 4.97 11.26 -16.84
N PHE A 183 6.27 11.06 -16.59
CA PHE A 183 7.21 10.62 -17.62
C PHE A 183 6.81 9.25 -18.21
N ILE A 184 6.45 8.30 -17.34
CA ILE A 184 5.99 6.97 -17.78
C ILE A 184 4.67 7.08 -18.55
N ALA A 185 3.71 7.86 -18.08
CA ALA A 185 2.43 8.08 -18.77
C ALA A 185 2.62 8.71 -20.16
N ALA A 186 3.60 9.61 -20.33
CA ALA A 186 3.90 10.21 -21.60
C ALA A 186 4.39 9.20 -22.67
N SER A 187 4.94 8.06 -22.27
CA SER A 187 5.39 6.99 -23.16
C SER A 187 4.28 6.43 -24.04
N MET A 188 3.02 6.48 -23.58
CA MET A 188 1.83 6.08 -24.36
C MET A 188 1.65 6.87 -25.65
N LYS A 189 2.04 8.16 -25.65
CA LYS A 189 1.93 9.03 -26.82
C LYS A 189 2.97 8.75 -27.87
N VAL A 190 4.14 8.23 -27.46
CA VAL A 190 5.26 7.93 -28.36
C VAL A 190 5.07 6.57 -29.04
N ASN A 191 4.76 5.55 -28.26
CA ASN A 191 4.50 4.20 -28.76
C ASN A 191 3.46 3.53 -27.86
N PRO A 192 2.21 3.35 -28.33
CA PRO A 192 1.13 2.75 -27.52
C PRO A 192 1.44 1.35 -26.99
N LEU A 193 2.17 0.52 -27.75
CA LEU A 193 2.55 -0.83 -27.31
C LEU A 193 3.52 -0.75 -26.13
N LEU A 194 4.66 -0.11 -26.32
CA LEU A 194 5.68 0.02 -25.28
C LEU A 194 5.19 0.88 -24.11
N GLY A 195 4.39 1.92 -24.40
CA GLY A 195 3.77 2.75 -23.37
C GLY A 195 2.80 1.97 -22.48
N SER A 196 1.94 1.14 -23.07
CA SER A 196 1.03 0.27 -22.32
C SER A 196 1.80 -0.71 -21.42
N MET A 197 2.84 -1.33 -21.93
CA MET A 197 3.73 -2.20 -21.16
C MET A 197 4.41 -1.43 -20.01
N ALA A 198 4.96 -0.25 -20.29
CA ALA A 198 5.67 0.57 -19.31
C ALA A 198 4.74 1.10 -18.20
N VAL A 199 3.57 1.64 -18.57
CA VAL A 199 2.57 2.11 -17.59
C VAL A 199 2.08 0.96 -16.72
N SER A 200 1.74 -0.18 -17.31
CA SER A 200 1.28 -1.35 -16.59
C SER A 200 2.32 -1.85 -15.59
N LEU A 201 3.57 -2.01 -16.02
CA LEU A 201 4.68 -2.45 -15.17
C LEU A 201 4.95 -1.45 -14.04
N ALA A 202 4.97 -0.15 -14.34
CA ALA A 202 5.23 0.88 -13.34
C ALA A 202 4.14 0.91 -12.26
N TRP A 203 2.85 0.85 -12.64
CA TRP A 203 1.76 0.83 -11.68
C TRP A 203 1.70 -0.48 -10.89
N ALA A 204 2.08 -1.60 -11.51
CA ALA A 204 2.27 -2.87 -10.82
C ALA A 204 3.39 -2.78 -9.76
N LEU A 205 4.53 -2.16 -10.10
CA LEU A 205 5.62 -1.92 -9.15
C LEU A 205 5.20 -0.95 -8.03
N PHE A 206 4.56 0.18 -8.35
CA PHE A 206 4.04 1.09 -7.32
C PHE A 206 3.07 0.39 -6.37
N LEU A 207 2.20 -0.47 -6.89
CA LEU A 207 1.29 -1.23 -6.05
C LEU A 207 2.05 -2.14 -5.08
N MET A 208 3.15 -2.77 -5.48
CA MET A 208 3.91 -3.68 -4.63
C MET A 208 4.89 -2.99 -3.68
N THR A 209 5.04 -1.68 -3.75
CA THR A 209 5.80 -0.86 -2.81
C THR A 209 4.89 -0.19 -1.77
N PRO A 210 5.40 0.45 -0.72
CA PRO A 210 4.58 1.28 0.15
C PRO A 210 3.87 2.44 -0.55
N ALA A 211 4.31 2.86 -1.75
CA ALA A 211 3.68 3.94 -2.51
C ALA A 211 2.19 3.65 -2.79
N SER A 212 1.38 4.70 -2.87
CA SER A 212 -0.03 4.59 -3.26
C SER A 212 -0.17 4.70 -4.78
N SER A 213 -0.31 3.55 -5.45
CA SER A 213 -0.55 3.50 -6.90
C SER A 213 -1.83 4.25 -7.31
N ALA A 214 -2.88 4.21 -6.49
CA ALA A 214 -4.11 4.93 -6.72
C ALA A 214 -3.93 6.45 -6.59
N ALA A 215 -3.25 6.91 -5.53
CA ALA A 215 -2.98 8.33 -5.32
C ALA A 215 -2.10 8.90 -6.45
N LEU A 216 -1.11 8.16 -6.93
CA LEU A 216 -0.27 8.57 -8.06
C LEU A 216 -1.09 8.71 -9.34
N ALA A 217 -1.99 7.76 -9.65
CA ALA A 217 -2.84 7.84 -10.83
C ALA A 217 -3.76 9.07 -10.80
N VAL A 218 -4.28 9.42 -9.62
CA VAL A 218 -5.09 10.64 -9.43
C VAL A 218 -4.23 11.90 -9.52
N ALA A 219 -3.05 11.91 -8.90
CA ALA A 219 -2.18 13.09 -8.88
C ALA A 219 -1.70 13.51 -10.28
N VAL A 220 -1.46 12.53 -11.16
CA VAL A 220 -1.02 12.81 -12.55
C VAL A 220 -2.18 12.88 -13.54
N MET A 221 -3.42 12.65 -13.09
CA MET A 221 -4.64 12.61 -13.92
C MET A 221 -4.42 11.75 -15.19
N LEU A 222 -4.07 10.48 -14.99
CA LEU A 222 -3.81 9.56 -16.10
C LEU A 222 -4.89 9.63 -17.16
N ASP A 223 -4.50 9.69 -18.42
CA ASP A 223 -5.43 9.59 -19.54
C ASP A 223 -6.18 8.24 -19.54
N PRO A 224 -7.33 8.12 -20.23
CA PRO A 224 -8.15 6.92 -20.13
C PRO A 224 -7.48 5.62 -20.56
N VAL A 225 -6.58 5.66 -21.55
CA VAL A 225 -5.89 4.44 -22.04
C VAL A 225 -4.76 4.04 -21.08
N SER A 226 -3.94 5.00 -20.63
CA SER A 226 -2.95 4.77 -19.57
C SER A 226 -3.61 4.27 -18.28
N SER A 227 -4.80 4.80 -17.94
CA SER A 227 -5.58 4.32 -16.80
C SER A 227 -6.01 2.86 -16.95
N GLY A 228 -6.37 2.47 -18.17
CA GLY A 228 -6.67 1.07 -18.51
C GLY A 228 -5.46 0.16 -18.32
N ALA A 229 -4.29 0.56 -18.87
CA ALA A 229 -3.04 -0.20 -18.72
C ALA A 229 -2.63 -0.33 -17.24
N ALA A 230 -2.72 0.75 -16.47
CA ALA A 230 -2.40 0.75 -15.04
C ALA A 230 -3.35 -0.15 -14.23
N LEU A 231 -4.65 -0.15 -14.56
CA LEU A 231 -5.63 -1.02 -13.90
C LEU A 231 -5.32 -2.49 -14.19
N ILE A 232 -5.01 -2.86 -15.44
CA ILE A 232 -4.63 -4.24 -15.79
C ILE A 232 -3.35 -4.65 -15.06
N GLY A 233 -2.34 -3.80 -15.04
CA GLY A 233 -1.07 -4.09 -14.36
C GLY A 233 -1.22 -4.30 -12.85
N THR A 234 -1.99 -3.45 -12.21
CA THR A 234 -2.27 -3.60 -10.77
C THR A 234 -3.13 -4.83 -10.49
N THR A 235 -4.13 -5.12 -11.33
CA THR A 235 -4.96 -6.33 -11.19
C THR A 235 -4.14 -7.61 -11.32
N ALA A 236 -3.17 -7.64 -12.24
CA ALA A 236 -2.28 -8.79 -12.41
C ALA A 236 -1.51 -9.16 -11.14
N GLN A 237 -1.20 -8.18 -10.27
CA GLN A 237 -0.55 -8.45 -8.98
C GLN A 237 -1.50 -9.17 -8.01
N PHE A 238 -2.75 -8.69 -7.87
CA PHE A 238 -3.76 -9.33 -7.03
C PHE A 238 -3.97 -10.79 -7.45
N VAL A 239 -4.23 -10.98 -8.72
CA VAL A 239 -4.54 -12.31 -9.28
C VAL A 239 -3.30 -13.21 -9.26
N GLY A 240 -2.16 -12.69 -9.72
CA GLY A 240 -0.92 -13.46 -9.83
C GLY A 240 -0.47 -14.02 -8.49
N PHE A 241 -0.34 -13.17 -7.46
CA PHE A 241 0.06 -13.64 -6.13
C PHE A 241 -0.96 -14.61 -5.54
N THR A 242 -2.26 -14.37 -5.73
CA THR A 242 -3.30 -15.27 -5.22
C THR A 242 -3.19 -16.66 -5.84
N VAL A 243 -3.10 -16.77 -7.17
CA VAL A 243 -3.06 -18.10 -7.81
C VAL A 243 -1.76 -18.85 -7.56
N MET A 244 -0.63 -18.11 -7.44
CA MET A 244 0.68 -18.70 -7.13
C MET A 244 0.74 -19.27 -5.71
N SER A 245 0.07 -18.64 -4.75
CA SER A 245 0.16 -18.97 -3.32
C SER A 245 -1.13 -19.61 -2.76
N TYR A 246 -2.13 -19.87 -3.57
CA TYR A 246 -3.45 -20.34 -3.13
C TYR A 246 -3.39 -21.54 -2.18
N ARG A 247 -2.50 -22.50 -2.45
CA ARG A 247 -2.32 -23.71 -1.62
C ARG A 247 -1.39 -23.51 -0.43
N GLN A 248 -0.69 -22.39 -0.36
CA GLN A 248 0.26 -22.06 0.72
C GLN A 248 -0.40 -21.26 1.83
N ASN A 249 -1.58 -20.68 1.58
CA ASN A 249 -2.28 -19.76 2.42
C ASN A 249 -3.69 -20.26 2.76
N ASN A 250 -4.17 -19.91 3.95
CA ASN A 250 -5.55 -20.13 4.33
C ASN A 250 -6.51 -19.21 3.53
N LEU A 251 -7.81 -19.45 3.67
CA LEU A 251 -8.83 -18.68 2.95
C LEU A 251 -8.77 -17.17 3.25
N GLY A 252 -8.58 -16.80 4.52
CA GLY A 252 -8.50 -15.40 4.94
C GLY A 252 -7.31 -14.67 4.30
N ALA A 253 -6.13 -15.29 4.30
CA ALA A 253 -4.94 -14.75 3.65
C ALA A 253 -5.12 -14.64 2.12
N ASN A 254 -5.76 -15.62 1.49
CA ASN A 254 -6.08 -15.57 0.05
C ASN A 254 -7.07 -14.46 -0.28
N ILE A 255 -8.08 -14.22 0.55
CA ILE A 255 -9.01 -13.08 0.39
C ILE A 255 -8.27 -11.77 0.62
N ALA A 256 -7.43 -11.67 1.65
CA ALA A 256 -6.65 -10.47 1.92
C ALA A 256 -5.79 -10.07 0.73
N GLN A 257 -4.98 -10.98 0.17
CA GLN A 257 -4.13 -10.66 -0.98
C GLN A 257 -4.89 -10.49 -2.30
N GLY A 258 -5.97 -11.25 -2.51
CA GLY A 258 -6.71 -11.26 -3.77
C GLY A 258 -7.77 -10.18 -3.92
N ILE A 259 -8.30 -9.66 -2.80
CA ILE A 259 -9.39 -8.68 -2.81
C ILE A 259 -9.02 -7.40 -2.06
N ILE A 260 -8.24 -7.50 -0.96
CA ILE A 260 -7.93 -6.30 -0.18
C ILE A 260 -6.64 -5.66 -0.69
N THR A 261 -5.49 -6.36 -0.63
CA THR A 261 -4.25 -5.83 -1.17
C THR A 261 -3.16 -6.91 -1.32
N PRO A 262 -2.47 -7.02 -2.47
CA PRO A 262 -1.35 -7.93 -2.63
C PRO A 262 -0.09 -7.44 -1.90
N LYS A 263 -0.09 -6.22 -1.33
CA LYS A 263 1.03 -5.68 -0.53
C LYS A 263 1.39 -6.53 0.68
N VAL A 264 0.48 -7.40 1.13
CA VAL A 264 0.78 -8.39 2.17
C VAL A 264 1.93 -9.33 1.76
N GLN A 265 2.21 -9.47 0.46
CA GLN A 265 3.37 -10.22 -0.05
C GLN A 265 4.68 -9.41 -0.07
N PHE A 266 4.64 -8.10 0.25
CA PHE A 266 5.82 -7.24 0.19
C PHE A 266 7.02 -7.77 1.02
N PRO A 267 6.84 -8.29 2.24
CA PRO A 267 7.93 -8.91 3.01
C PRO A 267 8.60 -10.07 2.25
N ASN A 268 7.80 -10.96 1.67
CA ASN A 268 8.30 -12.12 0.92
C ASN A 268 9.09 -11.69 -0.33
N LEU A 269 8.64 -10.61 -1.00
CA LEU A 269 9.34 -10.05 -2.16
C LEU A 269 10.70 -9.42 -1.81
N LEU A 270 10.83 -8.85 -0.61
CA LEU A 270 12.12 -8.34 -0.14
C LEU A 270 13.12 -9.47 0.16
N VAL A 271 12.62 -10.63 0.58
CA VAL A 271 13.44 -11.84 0.79
C VAL A 271 13.83 -12.50 -0.54
N ASN A 272 12.87 -12.65 -1.45
CA ASN A 272 13.10 -13.21 -2.80
C ASN A 272 12.36 -12.41 -3.88
N PRO A 273 13.01 -11.40 -4.50
CA PRO A 273 12.39 -10.56 -5.53
C PRO A 273 11.95 -11.32 -6.80
N ARG A 274 12.49 -12.53 -7.04
CA ARG A 274 12.10 -13.34 -8.20
C ARG A 274 10.63 -13.77 -8.15
N LEU A 275 10.02 -13.78 -6.98
CA LEU A 275 8.59 -14.05 -6.81
C LEU A 275 7.70 -13.03 -7.51
N ALA A 276 8.20 -11.81 -7.77
CA ALA A 276 7.48 -10.78 -8.50
C ALA A 276 7.46 -11.01 -10.02
N ILE A 277 8.38 -11.81 -10.58
CA ILE A 277 8.53 -11.98 -12.04
C ILE A 277 7.23 -12.43 -12.71
N PRO A 278 6.53 -13.49 -12.24
CA PRO A 278 5.34 -13.96 -12.92
C PRO A 278 4.22 -12.91 -13.05
N PRO A 279 3.76 -12.25 -11.98
CA PRO A 279 2.71 -11.25 -12.10
C PRO A 279 3.18 -9.97 -12.82
N MET A 280 4.48 -9.61 -12.77
CA MET A 280 5.01 -8.48 -13.54
C MET A 280 5.02 -8.78 -15.04
N VAL A 281 5.42 -9.98 -15.45
CA VAL A 281 5.34 -10.42 -16.85
C VAL A 281 3.89 -10.46 -17.31
N ALA A 282 2.99 -10.98 -16.50
CA ALA A 282 1.56 -10.98 -16.81
C ALA A 282 1.03 -9.55 -17.01
N ALA A 283 1.42 -8.59 -16.16
CA ALA A 283 1.07 -7.18 -16.32
C ALA A 283 1.53 -6.60 -17.66
N VAL A 284 2.79 -6.84 -18.02
CA VAL A 284 3.41 -6.35 -19.26
C VAL A 284 2.73 -6.94 -20.51
N VAL A 285 2.37 -8.22 -20.48
CA VAL A 285 1.75 -8.90 -21.62
C VAL A 285 0.27 -8.54 -21.76
N CYS A 286 -0.47 -8.51 -20.65
CA CYS A 286 -1.93 -8.33 -20.70
C CYS A 286 -2.34 -6.87 -20.98
N ALA A 287 -1.56 -5.87 -20.56
CA ALA A 287 -1.95 -4.49 -20.74
C ALA A 287 -2.06 -4.06 -22.22
N PRO A 288 -1.09 -4.36 -23.11
CA PRO A 288 -1.26 -4.06 -24.53
C PRO A 288 -2.43 -4.81 -25.16
N ILE A 289 -2.66 -6.07 -24.77
CA ILE A 289 -3.82 -6.83 -25.25
C ILE A 289 -5.12 -6.11 -24.89
N ALA A 290 -5.25 -5.65 -23.66
CA ALA A 290 -6.43 -4.91 -23.24
C ALA A 290 -6.57 -3.57 -23.98
N THR A 291 -5.52 -2.76 -23.99
CA THR A 291 -5.60 -1.36 -24.48
C THR A 291 -5.58 -1.24 -25.99
N ILE A 292 -4.84 -2.12 -26.71
CA ILE A 292 -4.68 -2.02 -28.17
C ILE A 292 -5.68 -2.93 -28.88
N VAL A 293 -5.77 -4.21 -28.48
CA VAL A 293 -6.65 -5.17 -29.17
C VAL A 293 -8.12 -4.93 -28.82
N PHE A 294 -8.42 -4.72 -27.53
CA PHE A 294 -9.78 -4.53 -27.04
C PHE A 294 -10.18 -3.07 -26.81
N ASN A 295 -9.29 -2.10 -27.09
CA ASN A 295 -9.51 -0.67 -26.85
C ASN A 295 -10.01 -0.38 -25.42
N PHE A 296 -9.49 -1.13 -24.44
CA PHE A 296 -9.87 -1.00 -23.05
C PHE A 296 -9.33 0.31 -22.48
N SER A 297 -10.21 1.07 -21.88
CA SER A 297 -9.88 2.31 -21.21
C SER A 297 -10.76 2.51 -19.97
N THR A 298 -10.27 3.26 -19.00
CA THR A 298 -11.02 3.57 -17.78
C THR A 298 -10.65 4.95 -17.25
N THR A 299 -11.24 5.35 -16.12
CA THR A 299 -10.92 6.63 -15.48
C THR A 299 -9.69 6.49 -14.59
N TYR A 300 -8.93 7.59 -14.41
CA TYR A 300 -7.77 7.62 -13.50
C TYR A 300 -8.13 7.25 -12.05
N LYS A 301 -9.39 7.41 -11.66
CA LYS A 301 -9.89 7.02 -10.32
C LYS A 301 -9.82 5.51 -10.07
N LEU A 302 -9.85 4.70 -11.13
CA LEU A 302 -9.76 3.24 -11.04
C LEU A 302 -8.35 2.71 -11.33
N ALA A 303 -7.50 3.50 -11.97
CA ALA A 303 -6.24 3.08 -12.58
C ALA A 303 -5.29 2.32 -11.64
N GLY A 304 -5.15 2.76 -10.40
CA GLY A 304 -4.19 2.17 -9.46
C GLY A 304 -4.81 1.18 -8.46
N LEU A 305 -6.09 0.85 -8.58
CA LEU A 305 -6.81 0.07 -7.58
C LEU A 305 -6.67 -1.45 -7.76
N GLY A 306 -6.52 -1.95 -8.99
CA GLY A 306 -6.59 -3.38 -9.25
C GLY A 306 -7.91 -3.98 -8.80
N LEU A 307 -7.87 -5.07 -8.04
CA LEU A 307 -9.05 -5.70 -7.42
C LEU A 307 -9.39 -5.13 -6.04
N ASN A 308 -8.65 -4.12 -5.57
CA ASN A 308 -8.84 -3.60 -4.22
C ASN A 308 -10.31 -3.33 -3.92
N SER A 309 -10.82 -4.01 -2.87
CA SER A 309 -12.18 -3.88 -2.35
C SER A 309 -13.28 -4.02 -3.42
N LEU A 310 -12.95 -4.66 -4.54
CA LEU A 310 -13.80 -4.86 -5.71
C LEU A 310 -14.35 -3.57 -6.34
N ILE A 311 -13.73 -2.41 -6.05
CA ILE A 311 -14.21 -1.10 -6.54
C ILE A 311 -14.20 -1.06 -8.06
N ALA A 312 -13.07 -1.41 -8.68
CA ALA A 312 -12.95 -1.36 -10.15
C ALA A 312 -13.87 -2.37 -10.86
N PRO A 313 -13.91 -3.67 -10.50
CA PRO A 313 -14.84 -4.61 -11.13
C PRO A 313 -16.31 -4.23 -10.94
N LEU A 314 -16.73 -3.79 -9.74
CA LEU A 314 -18.11 -3.37 -9.49
C LEU A 314 -18.48 -2.12 -10.31
N THR A 315 -17.59 -1.13 -10.37
CA THR A 315 -17.81 0.07 -11.17
C THR A 315 -17.89 -0.26 -12.66
N LEU A 316 -17.02 -1.13 -13.18
CA LEU A 316 -17.06 -1.55 -14.59
C LEU A 316 -18.34 -2.35 -14.89
N ALA A 317 -18.73 -3.27 -14.02
CA ALA A 317 -19.96 -4.04 -14.18
C ALA A 317 -21.21 -3.19 -14.21
N SER A 318 -21.27 -2.14 -13.38
CA SER A 318 -22.42 -1.24 -13.31
C SER A 318 -22.48 -0.21 -14.44
N THR A 319 -21.33 0.15 -15.04
CA THR A 319 -21.26 1.22 -16.06
C THR A 319 -21.16 0.69 -17.48
N ASN A 320 -20.42 -0.40 -17.72
CA ASN A 320 -20.19 -0.97 -19.05
C ASN A 320 -19.83 -2.45 -19.00
N LEU A 321 -20.79 -3.30 -19.26
CA LEU A 321 -20.64 -4.76 -19.18
C LEU A 321 -19.61 -5.31 -20.19
N GLY A 322 -19.44 -4.68 -21.35
CA GLY A 322 -18.43 -5.07 -22.33
C GLY A 322 -17.01 -4.80 -21.81
N ARG A 323 -16.76 -3.63 -21.20
CA ARG A 323 -15.48 -3.33 -20.55
C ARG A 323 -15.23 -4.24 -19.35
N PHE A 324 -16.27 -4.56 -18.59
CA PHE A 324 -16.17 -5.53 -17.50
C PHE A 324 -15.75 -6.91 -18.02
N GLY A 325 -16.32 -7.39 -19.13
CA GLY A 325 -15.94 -8.66 -19.76
C GLY A 325 -14.48 -8.68 -20.20
N VAL A 326 -13.99 -7.60 -20.85
CA VAL A 326 -12.58 -7.45 -21.22
C VAL A 326 -11.68 -7.43 -19.97
N PHE A 327 -12.07 -6.69 -18.94
CA PHE A 327 -11.35 -6.64 -17.68
C PHE A 327 -11.25 -8.03 -17.02
N MET A 328 -12.33 -8.80 -16.98
CA MET A 328 -12.32 -10.14 -16.42
C MET A 328 -11.45 -11.10 -17.25
N LEU A 329 -11.52 -11.03 -18.57
CA LEU A 329 -10.74 -11.91 -19.44
C LEU A 329 -9.25 -11.56 -19.40
N VAL A 330 -8.90 -10.29 -19.65
CA VAL A 330 -7.51 -9.85 -19.87
C VAL A 330 -6.86 -9.34 -18.58
N GLY A 331 -7.63 -8.84 -17.63
CA GLY A 331 -7.12 -8.36 -16.34
C GLY A 331 -7.11 -9.43 -15.24
N VAL A 332 -7.98 -10.47 -15.33
CA VAL A 332 -8.08 -11.50 -14.28
C VAL A 332 -7.67 -12.88 -14.82
N VAL A 333 -8.37 -13.42 -15.81
CA VAL A 333 -8.15 -14.80 -16.25
C VAL A 333 -6.77 -14.98 -16.90
N LEU A 334 -6.41 -14.12 -17.84
CA LEU A 334 -5.14 -14.23 -18.56
C LEU A 334 -3.92 -14.03 -17.62
N PRO A 335 -3.88 -13.02 -16.73
CA PRO A 335 -2.81 -12.91 -15.73
C PRO A 335 -2.73 -14.09 -14.78
N ALA A 336 -3.86 -14.70 -14.40
CA ALA A 336 -3.87 -15.92 -13.58
C ALA A 336 -3.11 -17.07 -14.25
N VAL A 337 -3.42 -17.31 -15.52
CA VAL A 337 -2.79 -18.38 -16.31
C VAL A 337 -1.30 -18.11 -16.50
N ILE A 338 -0.94 -16.89 -16.93
CA ILE A 338 0.47 -16.51 -17.17
C ILE A 338 1.27 -16.64 -15.86
N SER A 339 0.76 -16.08 -14.77
CA SER A 339 1.45 -16.11 -13.48
C SER A 339 1.64 -17.51 -12.95
N LEU A 340 0.62 -18.36 -13.07
CA LEU A 340 0.70 -19.76 -12.61
C LEU A 340 1.70 -20.57 -13.44
N VAL A 341 1.69 -20.41 -14.76
CA VAL A 341 2.61 -21.11 -15.66
C VAL A 341 4.05 -20.68 -15.39
N LEU A 342 4.31 -19.37 -15.33
CA LEU A 342 5.65 -18.86 -15.05
C LEU A 342 6.14 -19.23 -13.65
N TYR A 343 5.27 -19.23 -12.64
CA TYR A 343 5.63 -19.68 -11.31
C TYR A 343 6.06 -21.13 -11.28
N ARG A 344 5.36 -22.02 -12.01
CA ARG A 344 5.78 -23.42 -12.15
C ARG A 344 7.12 -23.56 -12.86
N VAL A 345 7.40 -22.73 -13.86
CA VAL A 345 8.71 -22.69 -14.53
C VAL A 345 9.81 -22.25 -13.56
N LEU A 346 9.56 -21.21 -12.74
CA LEU A 346 10.53 -20.76 -11.73
C LEU A 346 10.80 -21.81 -10.66
N LEU A 347 9.78 -22.56 -10.23
CA LEU A 347 9.92 -23.69 -9.31
C LEU A 347 10.77 -24.80 -9.93
N ALA A 348 10.49 -25.18 -11.18
CA ALA A 348 11.24 -26.22 -11.91
C ALA A 348 12.70 -25.80 -12.16
N ALA A 349 12.97 -24.50 -12.33
CA ALA A 349 14.30 -23.95 -12.48
C ALA A 349 15.04 -23.73 -11.14
N ASN A 350 14.43 -24.03 -10.00
CA ASN A 350 14.95 -23.77 -8.65
C ASN A 350 15.31 -22.30 -8.40
N TRP A 351 14.61 -21.37 -9.05
CA TRP A 351 14.75 -19.92 -8.81
C TRP A 351 13.93 -19.44 -7.61
N VAL A 352 12.88 -20.18 -7.31
CA VAL A 352 12.01 -19.98 -6.15
C VAL A 352 11.70 -21.32 -5.52
N GLU A 353 11.37 -21.33 -4.25
CA GLU A 353 10.99 -22.52 -3.49
C GLU A 353 9.50 -22.52 -3.18
N SER A 354 8.95 -23.70 -2.93
CA SER A 354 7.59 -23.83 -2.44
C SER A 354 7.47 -23.18 -1.05
N GLN A 355 6.31 -22.60 -0.75
CA GLN A 355 5.97 -21.91 0.51
C GLN A 355 6.61 -20.53 0.75
N GLN A 356 7.45 -20.01 -0.15
CA GLN A 356 7.99 -18.64 -0.02
C GLN A 356 6.93 -17.53 -0.15
N LEU A 357 5.70 -17.85 -0.56
CA LEU A 357 4.56 -16.92 -0.61
C LEU A 357 3.56 -17.17 0.53
N GLN A 358 3.94 -17.95 1.53
CA GLN A 358 3.13 -18.13 2.73
C GLN A 358 3.06 -16.81 3.50
N LEU A 359 1.85 -16.42 3.89
CA LEU A 359 1.60 -15.24 4.69
C LEU A 359 1.55 -15.65 6.17
N GLU A 360 2.41 -15.05 6.97
CA GLU A 360 2.36 -15.21 8.41
C GLU A 360 1.23 -14.34 8.97
N ILE A 361 0.39 -14.94 9.81
CA ILE A 361 -0.59 -14.21 10.60
C ILE A 361 0.14 -13.72 11.85
N VAL A 362 0.40 -12.43 11.92
CA VAL A 362 1.08 -11.78 13.04
C VAL A 362 0.07 -11.22 14.01
#